data_f4b3c8ff0f19f52c39fa2e33d66d3f95
#
_entry.id   f4b3c8ff0f19f52c39fa2e33d66d3f95
#
_cell.length_a   1.000
_cell.length_b   1.000
_cell.length_c   1.000
_cell.angle_alpha   90.00
_cell.angle_beta   90.00
_cell.angle_gamma   90.00
#
_symmetry.space_group_name_H-M   'P 1'
#
loop_
_entity.id
_entity.type
_entity.pdbx_description
1 polymer ?
#
loop_
_entity_poly.entity_id
_entity_poly.type
_entity_poly.pdbx_seq_one_letter_code
_entity_poly.pdbx_strand_id
1 'polypeptide(L)'
;MTGGKSGGKASGSKNAQSRSSKAGLAFPVGRVHRLLRKGNYAQRVGAGAPVYLAAVLEYLAAEILELAGNAARDNKKTRIIPRHLQLAIRNDEELNKLLGHVTIAQGGVLPNIHQNLLPKKTTKGGKAAGSQEL
;
A
#
# COMPACT_ATOMS: atom_id res chain seq x y z
N MET A 1 57.83 27.13 -30.49
CA MET A 1 57.21 25.91 -29.91
C MET A 1 56.34 26.33 -28.77
N THR A 2 55.08 26.44 -29.07
CA THR A 2 54.05 26.87 -28.09
C THR A 2 53.27 25.65 -27.62
N GLY A 3 53.54 25.23 -26.39
CA GLY A 3 52.80 24.16 -25.75
C GLY A 3 51.45 24.65 -25.18
N GLY A 4 50.36 24.24 -25.85
CA GLY A 4 49.01 24.50 -25.36
C GLY A 4 48.68 23.56 -24.23
N LYS A 5 48.45 24.11 -23.04
CA LYS A 5 47.96 23.42 -21.86
C LYS A 5 46.43 23.40 -21.91
N SER A 6 45.83 22.28 -22.31
CA SER A 6 44.40 22.08 -22.23
C SER A 6 44.04 21.82 -20.77
N GLY A 7 43.43 22.79 -20.14
CA GLY A 7 42.85 22.65 -18.81
C GLY A 7 41.59 21.78 -18.85
N GLY A 8 41.69 20.53 -18.46
CA GLY A 8 40.56 19.68 -18.24
C GLY A 8 39.73 20.22 -17.07
N LYS A 9 38.55 20.74 -17.38
CA LYS A 9 37.57 21.15 -16.39
C LYS A 9 37.02 19.85 -15.76
N ALA A 10 37.47 19.52 -14.55
CA ALA A 10 36.84 18.48 -13.77
C ALA A 10 35.42 18.90 -13.51
N SER A 11 34.47 18.27 -14.20
CA SER A 11 33.05 18.37 -13.83
C SER A 11 32.88 17.64 -12.52
N GLY A 12 32.87 18.38 -11.42
CA GLY A 12 32.47 17.83 -10.14
C GLY A 12 31.10 17.20 -10.30
N SER A 13 31.01 15.89 -10.14
CA SER A 13 29.74 15.21 -10.07
C SER A 13 28.98 15.78 -8.88
N LYS A 14 28.07 16.72 -9.15
CA LYS A 14 27.09 17.12 -8.15
C LYS A 14 26.31 15.85 -7.84
N ASN A 15 26.41 15.33 -6.61
CA ASN A 15 25.58 14.23 -6.13
C ASN A 15 24.12 14.67 -6.26
N ALA A 16 23.49 14.30 -7.38
CA ALA A 16 22.09 14.60 -7.63
C ALA A 16 21.26 13.71 -6.72
N GLN A 17 20.59 14.32 -5.74
CA GLN A 17 19.62 13.63 -4.92
C GLN A 17 18.25 13.63 -5.61
N SER A 18 17.59 12.46 -5.62
CA SER A 18 16.21 12.36 -6.03
C SER A 18 15.30 13.10 -5.06
N ARG A 19 14.13 13.53 -5.50
CA ARG A 19 13.13 14.11 -4.62
C ARG A 19 12.66 13.12 -3.55
N SER A 20 12.61 11.83 -3.87
CA SER A 20 12.32 10.76 -2.91
C SER A 20 13.35 10.72 -1.78
N SER A 21 14.63 10.77 -2.11
CA SER A 21 15.71 10.81 -1.11
C SER A 21 15.61 12.04 -0.22
N LYS A 22 15.35 13.21 -0.81
CA LYS A 22 15.17 14.47 -0.04
C LYS A 22 14.01 14.39 0.93
N ALA A 23 12.94 13.70 0.57
CA ALA A 23 11.75 13.53 1.41
C ALA A 23 11.86 12.34 2.36
N GLY A 24 12.92 11.53 2.28
CA GLY A 24 13.07 10.31 3.06
C GLY A 24 12.09 9.21 2.66
N LEU A 25 11.66 9.19 1.40
CA LEU A 25 10.69 8.24 0.88
C LEU A 25 11.34 7.19 -0.02
N ALA A 26 10.81 5.98 0.03
CA ALA A 26 11.13 4.93 -0.93
C ALA A 26 10.31 5.06 -2.21
N PHE A 27 9.07 5.58 -2.14
CA PHE A 27 8.21 5.75 -3.31
C PHE A 27 8.72 6.85 -4.24
N PRO A 28 8.55 6.66 -5.56
CA PRO A 28 9.15 7.54 -6.57
C PRO A 28 8.34 8.83 -6.75
N VAL A 29 8.78 9.91 -6.12
CA VAL A 29 8.13 11.22 -6.20
C VAL A 29 8.06 11.73 -7.64
N GLY A 30 9.16 11.59 -8.42
CA GLY A 30 9.20 12.03 -9.81
C GLY A 30 8.19 11.31 -10.70
N ARG A 31 8.02 10.02 -10.50
CA ARG A 31 7.04 9.23 -11.25
C ARG A 31 5.62 9.60 -10.89
N VAL A 32 5.34 9.81 -9.61
CA VAL A 32 4.02 10.29 -9.13
C VAL A 32 3.70 11.65 -9.75
N HIS A 33 4.67 12.57 -9.77
CA HIS A 33 4.49 13.87 -10.39
C HIS A 33 4.15 13.77 -11.88
N ARG A 34 4.86 12.91 -12.61
CA ARG A 34 4.59 12.66 -14.02
C ARG A 34 3.17 12.11 -14.24
N LEU A 35 2.74 11.15 -13.43
CA LEU A 35 1.40 10.58 -13.53
C LEU A 35 0.31 11.59 -13.19
N LEU A 36 0.53 12.45 -12.20
CA LEU A 36 -0.38 13.54 -11.88
C LEU A 36 -0.55 14.50 -13.04
N ARG A 37 0.54 14.87 -13.71
CA ARG A 37 0.50 15.75 -14.89
C ARG A 37 -0.22 15.12 -16.07
N LYS A 38 0.00 13.83 -16.31
CA LYS A 38 -0.62 13.09 -17.42
C LYS A 38 -2.08 12.78 -17.20
N GLY A 39 -2.53 12.71 -15.95
CA GLY A 39 -3.86 12.24 -15.59
C GLY A 39 -4.98 13.25 -15.83
N ASN A 40 -4.68 14.45 -16.29
CA ASN A 40 -5.68 15.51 -16.52
C ASN A 40 -6.54 15.86 -15.30
N TYR A 41 -5.96 15.80 -14.12
CA TYR A 41 -6.66 16.13 -12.88
C TYR A 41 -6.76 17.65 -12.67
N ALA A 42 -5.76 18.37 -13.12
CA ALA A 42 -5.70 19.83 -13.07
C ALA A 42 -4.78 20.34 -14.16
N GLN A 43 -4.86 21.63 -14.46
CA GLN A 43 -4.00 22.28 -15.43
C GLN A 43 -2.53 22.33 -14.96
N ARG A 44 -2.32 22.45 -13.65
CA ARG A 44 -0.99 22.54 -13.02
C ARG A 44 -0.94 21.66 -11.79
N VAL A 45 0.26 21.16 -11.47
CA VAL A 45 0.52 20.36 -10.28
C VAL A 45 1.67 21.00 -9.51
N GLY A 46 1.42 21.44 -8.29
CA GLY A 46 2.43 22.02 -7.42
C GLY A 46 3.51 21.00 -7.03
N ALA A 47 4.70 21.49 -6.71
CA ALA A 47 5.84 20.64 -6.38
C ALA A 47 5.65 19.78 -5.13
N GLY A 48 4.87 20.25 -4.17
CA GLY A 48 4.59 19.53 -2.92
C GLY A 48 3.55 18.41 -3.06
N ALA A 49 2.67 18.49 -4.06
CA ALA A 49 1.61 17.52 -4.24
C ALA A 49 2.12 16.08 -4.49
N PRO A 50 3.09 15.85 -5.39
CA PRO A 50 3.61 14.50 -5.59
C PRO A 50 4.40 13.97 -4.39
N VAL A 51 5.04 14.84 -3.61
CA VAL A 51 5.74 14.43 -2.39
C VAL A 51 4.74 13.94 -1.35
N TYR A 52 3.69 14.69 -1.10
CA TYR A 52 2.64 14.30 -0.18
C TYR A 52 1.94 13.02 -0.61
N LEU A 53 1.57 12.93 -1.89
CA LEU A 53 0.89 11.74 -2.41
C LEU A 53 1.78 10.51 -2.35
N ALA A 54 3.07 10.63 -2.70
CA ALA A 54 4.02 9.53 -2.59
C ALA A 54 4.16 9.06 -1.13
N ALA A 55 4.18 9.98 -0.17
CA ALA A 55 4.23 9.66 1.25
C ALA A 55 2.99 8.89 1.71
N VAL A 56 1.80 9.31 1.29
CA VAL A 56 0.53 8.63 1.60
C VAL A 56 0.51 7.22 1.01
N LEU A 57 0.91 7.07 -0.26
CA LEU A 57 0.96 5.77 -0.92
C LEU A 57 1.95 4.82 -0.25
N GLU A 58 3.12 5.32 0.14
CA GLU A 58 4.12 4.54 0.88
C GLU A 58 3.58 4.08 2.23
N TYR A 59 2.94 4.98 2.96
CA TYR A 59 2.31 4.65 4.25
C TYR A 59 1.25 3.55 4.09
N LEU A 60 0.35 3.69 3.12
CA LEU A 60 -0.70 2.70 2.87
C LEU A 60 -0.11 1.35 2.47
N ALA A 61 0.89 1.33 1.60
CA ALA A 61 1.56 0.10 1.19
C ALA A 61 2.25 -0.58 2.38
N ALA A 62 2.93 0.18 3.23
CA ALA A 62 3.57 -0.35 4.43
C ALA A 62 2.57 -0.96 5.40
N GLU A 63 1.45 -0.30 5.62
CA GLU A 63 0.37 -0.80 6.49
C GLU A 63 -0.21 -2.12 5.97
N ILE A 64 -0.54 -2.17 4.68
CA ILE A 64 -1.05 -3.38 4.05
C ILE A 64 -0.04 -4.52 4.15
N LEU A 65 1.23 -4.25 3.90
CA LEU A 65 2.29 -5.26 3.94
C LEU A 65 2.54 -5.77 5.36
N GLU A 66 2.46 -4.92 6.37
CA GLU A 66 2.56 -5.34 7.77
C GLU A 66 1.45 -6.34 8.12
N LEU A 67 0.20 -6.00 7.79
CA LEU A 67 -0.95 -6.86 8.04
C LEU A 67 -0.90 -8.15 7.20
N ALA A 68 -0.47 -8.07 5.95
CA ALA A 68 -0.28 -9.24 5.09
C ALA A 68 0.84 -10.15 5.61
N GLY A 69 1.92 -9.57 6.14
CA GLY A 69 2.97 -10.33 6.79
C GLY A 69 2.48 -11.07 8.03
N ASN A 70 1.62 -10.44 8.83
CA ASN A 70 0.98 -11.08 9.97
C ASN A 70 0.09 -12.24 9.50
N ALA A 71 -0.72 -12.04 8.46
CA ALA A 71 -1.56 -13.10 7.90
C ALA A 71 -0.74 -14.28 7.38
N ALA A 72 0.38 -14.02 6.73
CA ALA A 72 1.29 -15.07 6.27
C ALA A 72 1.85 -15.88 7.45
N ARG A 73 2.32 -15.20 8.49
CA ARG A 73 2.84 -15.85 9.71
C ARG A 73 1.77 -16.69 10.42
N ASP A 74 0.56 -16.18 10.54
CA ASP A 74 -0.57 -16.91 11.13
C ASP A 74 -0.88 -18.16 10.32
N ASN A 75 -0.68 -18.12 9.02
CA ASN A 75 -0.82 -19.27 8.11
C ASN A 75 0.45 -20.11 8.01
N LYS A 76 1.44 -19.87 8.85
CA LYS A 76 2.74 -20.59 8.89
C LYS A 76 3.47 -20.54 7.54
N LYS A 77 3.39 -19.43 6.84
CA LYS A 77 4.06 -19.17 5.57
C LYS A 77 5.13 -18.10 5.74
N THR A 78 6.18 -18.23 4.96
CA THR A 78 7.29 -17.24 4.92
C THR A 78 7.17 -16.28 3.75
N ARG A 79 6.24 -16.55 2.84
CA ARG A 79 6.02 -15.77 1.62
C ARG A 79 4.65 -15.12 1.67
N ILE A 80 4.60 -13.82 1.38
CA ILE A 80 3.34 -13.10 1.18
C ILE A 80 2.82 -13.42 -0.22
N ILE A 81 1.59 -13.90 -0.29
CA ILE A 81 0.89 -14.18 -1.54
C ILE A 81 -0.38 -13.33 -1.61
N PRO A 82 -1.04 -13.22 -2.77
CA PRO A 82 -2.27 -12.41 -2.89
C PRO A 82 -3.37 -12.77 -1.88
N ARG A 83 -3.45 -14.02 -1.47
CA ARG A 83 -4.37 -14.46 -0.41
C ARG A 83 -4.14 -13.71 0.90
N HIS A 84 -2.87 -13.48 1.27
CA HIS A 84 -2.51 -12.77 2.49
C HIS A 84 -2.86 -11.29 2.40
N LEU A 85 -2.71 -10.68 1.22
CA LEU A 85 -3.17 -9.32 0.96
C LEU A 85 -4.69 -9.20 1.10
N GLN A 86 -5.42 -10.17 0.54
CA GLN A 86 -6.88 -10.23 0.65
C GLN A 86 -7.33 -10.32 2.12
N LEU A 87 -6.73 -11.22 2.89
CA LEU A 87 -7.05 -11.38 4.31
C LEU A 87 -6.75 -10.10 5.10
N ALA A 88 -5.60 -9.48 4.83
CA ALA A 88 -5.20 -8.24 5.49
C ALA A 88 -6.20 -7.11 5.25
N ILE A 89 -6.59 -6.91 4.00
CA ILE A 89 -7.50 -5.83 3.60
C ILE A 89 -8.91 -6.09 4.09
N ARG A 90 -9.43 -7.31 3.90
CA ARG A 90 -10.82 -7.61 4.24
C ARG A 90 -11.08 -7.73 5.73
N ASN A 91 -10.07 -8.07 6.53
CA ASN A 91 -10.18 -8.14 7.98
C ASN A 91 -9.93 -6.79 8.68
N ASP A 92 -9.38 -5.82 7.99
CA ASP A 92 -9.22 -4.46 8.50
C ASP A 92 -10.42 -3.61 8.08
N GLU A 93 -11.09 -3.00 9.03
CA GLU A 93 -12.31 -2.23 8.79
C GLU A 93 -12.06 -1.04 7.85
N GLU A 94 -11.00 -0.28 8.10
CA GLU A 94 -10.67 0.91 7.32
C GLU A 94 -10.17 0.57 5.91
N LEU A 95 -9.29 -0.41 5.80
CA LEU A 95 -8.78 -0.87 4.49
C LEU A 95 -9.88 -1.53 3.67
N ASN A 96 -10.74 -2.31 4.29
CA ASN A 96 -11.89 -2.90 3.61
C ASN A 96 -12.85 -1.84 3.08
N LYS A 97 -13.06 -0.78 3.84
CA LYS A 97 -13.89 0.35 3.42
C LYS A 97 -13.26 1.11 2.24
N LEU A 98 -11.96 1.37 2.32
CA LEU A 98 -11.23 2.07 1.27
C LEU A 98 -11.17 1.26 -0.04
N LEU A 99 -10.96 -0.04 0.06
CA LEU A 99 -10.75 -0.95 -1.05
C LEU A 99 -11.92 -1.92 -1.28
N GLY A 100 -13.12 -1.54 -0.80
CA GLY A 100 -14.30 -2.40 -0.86
C GLY A 100 -14.71 -2.82 -2.27
N HIS A 101 -14.43 -2.00 -3.27
CA HIS A 101 -14.74 -2.28 -4.67
C HIS A 101 -13.56 -2.88 -5.45
N VAL A 102 -12.44 -3.12 -4.81
CA VAL A 102 -11.24 -3.65 -5.45
C VAL A 102 -11.26 -5.17 -5.38
N THR A 103 -11.03 -5.80 -6.52
CA THR A 103 -10.87 -7.25 -6.62
C THR A 103 -9.38 -7.59 -6.69
N ILE A 104 -8.94 -8.48 -5.82
CA ILE A 104 -7.55 -8.94 -5.78
C ILE A 104 -7.50 -10.30 -6.46
N ALA A 105 -6.85 -10.37 -7.63
CA ALA A 105 -6.67 -11.60 -8.36
C ALA A 105 -5.94 -12.64 -7.49
N GLN A 106 -6.43 -13.87 -7.46
CA GLN A 106 -5.91 -14.94 -6.61
C GLN A 106 -6.07 -14.71 -5.10
N GLY A 107 -6.85 -13.70 -4.71
CA GLY A 107 -7.09 -13.37 -3.30
C GLY A 107 -8.04 -14.34 -2.60
N GLY A 108 -8.91 -14.97 -3.34
CA GLY A 108 -9.93 -15.85 -2.79
C GLY A 108 -11.02 -15.11 -2.03
N VAL A 109 -11.84 -15.86 -1.36
CA VAL A 109 -12.91 -15.33 -0.50
C VAL A 109 -12.55 -15.52 0.97
N LEU A 110 -13.04 -14.62 1.84
CA LEU A 110 -12.88 -14.81 3.27
C LEU A 110 -13.66 -16.05 3.75
N PRO A 111 -13.15 -16.75 4.78
CA PRO A 111 -13.93 -17.73 5.47
C PRO A 111 -15.15 -17.05 6.08
N ASN A 112 -16.32 -17.22 5.47
CA ASN A 112 -17.58 -16.67 5.96
C ASN A 112 -18.58 -17.82 6.05
N ILE A 113 -18.84 -18.24 7.28
CA ILE A 113 -19.88 -19.21 7.55
C ILE A 113 -21.20 -18.44 7.68
N HIS A 114 -22.15 -18.75 6.79
CA HIS A 114 -23.49 -18.16 6.87
C HIS A 114 -24.08 -18.40 8.25
N GLN A 115 -24.66 -17.38 8.87
CA GLN A 115 -25.21 -17.50 10.26
C GLN A 115 -26.18 -18.67 10.41
N ASN A 116 -26.92 -18.99 9.37
CA ASN A 116 -27.84 -20.12 9.37
C ASN A 116 -27.16 -21.49 9.44
N LEU A 117 -25.86 -21.56 9.14
CA LEU A 117 -25.07 -22.79 9.17
C LEU A 117 -24.20 -22.89 10.43
N LEU A 118 -24.17 -21.85 11.27
CA LEU A 118 -23.47 -21.91 12.55
C LEU A 118 -24.28 -22.70 13.57
N PRO A 119 -23.64 -23.62 14.33
CA PRO A 119 -24.33 -24.29 15.41
C PRO A 119 -24.82 -23.26 16.42
N LYS A 120 -26.11 -23.35 16.80
CA LYS A 120 -26.66 -22.50 17.85
C LYS A 120 -25.92 -22.78 19.16
N LYS A 121 -25.27 -21.76 19.72
CA LYS A 121 -24.75 -21.84 21.09
C LYS A 121 -25.93 -21.88 22.03
N THR A 122 -26.25 -23.05 22.51
CA THR A 122 -27.13 -23.19 23.69
C THR A 122 -26.35 -22.81 24.94
N THR A 123 -26.46 -21.58 25.36
CA THR A 123 -26.09 -21.23 26.74
C THR A 123 -27.07 -21.89 27.69
N LYS A 124 -26.53 -22.61 28.66
CA LYS A 124 -27.31 -23.08 29.81
C LYS A 124 -27.97 -21.86 30.50
N GLY A 125 -29.25 -21.60 30.19
CA GLY A 125 -29.92 -20.39 30.62
C GLY A 125 -30.95 -19.83 29.64
N GLY A 126 -31.20 -20.48 28.53
CA GLY A 126 -32.39 -20.25 27.69
C GLY A 126 -32.47 -19.00 26.85
N LYS A 127 -31.38 -18.24 26.67
CA LYS A 127 -31.36 -17.15 25.68
C LYS A 127 -30.43 -17.49 24.55
N ALA A 128 -30.99 -17.65 23.34
CA ALA A 128 -30.22 -17.69 22.13
C ALA A 128 -29.40 -16.40 21.98
N ALA A 129 -28.09 -16.52 21.67
CA ALA A 129 -27.28 -15.36 21.32
C ALA A 129 -27.94 -14.64 20.14
N GLY A 130 -28.12 -13.31 20.26
CA GLY A 130 -28.77 -12.50 19.26
C GLY A 130 -28.09 -12.63 17.90
N SER A 131 -28.91 -12.65 16.85
CA SER A 131 -28.43 -12.57 15.49
C SER A 131 -27.63 -11.27 15.29
N GLN A 132 -26.41 -11.39 14.79
CA GLN A 132 -25.71 -10.20 14.32
C GLN A 132 -26.32 -9.80 12.98
N GLU A 133 -26.76 -8.56 12.89
CA GLU A 133 -27.14 -7.97 11.62
C GLU A 133 -25.92 -7.81 10.74
N LEU A 134 -26.07 -8.19 9.48
CA LEU A 134 -25.05 -8.03 8.44
C LEU A 134 -25.00 -6.58 7.94
#